data_c70617c6051fb9f34f0cb9f8bedb2879
#
_entry.id   c70617c6051fb9f34f0cb9f8bedb2879
#
_cell.length_a   1.000
_cell.length_b   1.000
_cell.length_c   1.000
_cell.angle_alpha   90.00
_cell.angle_beta   90.00
_cell.angle_gamma   90.00
#
_symmetry.space_group_name_H-M   'P 1'
#
loop_
_entity.id
_entity.type
_entity.pdbx_description
1 polymer ?
#
loop_
_entity_poly.entity_id
_entity_poly.type
_entity_poly.pdbx_seq_one_letter_code
_entity_poly.pdbx_strand_id
1 'polypeptide(L)'
;KEHNYYTLITVNMSNHEVLESDDIDGNTCHQELLINLPPDWKLGLSDWTEEKWCWPIRLITSLARQCIRHRTCISWGKTMELGGENTFSEDTKLCAIVLLSPSIFGDKSSTCKTQEAGSVEFYQVIPLYREELQFIQDKDIDEFFEICPDDALETINPLRLNVVTDAEKIGYDISYIDDAKKHEEKIEELHLSADELAPYNHMAIYLRWCIEHNLMSQPFLFRHGDLVDRVKVEDSIDLRE
;
A
#
# COMPACT_ATOMS: atom_id res chain seq x y z
N LYS A 1 7.42 3.74 -15.90
CA LYS A 1 6.26 2.98 -16.41
C LYS A 1 5.15 3.97 -16.68
N GLU A 2 4.54 3.96 -17.88
CA GLU A 2 3.27 4.65 -18.09
C GLU A 2 2.20 3.83 -17.35
N HIS A 3 1.61 4.44 -16.33
CA HIS A 3 0.51 3.85 -15.58
C HIS A 3 -0.79 4.13 -16.36
N ASN A 4 -1.50 3.09 -16.70
CA ASN A 4 -2.77 3.20 -17.44
C ASN A 4 -3.93 2.89 -16.49
N TYR A 5 -4.48 3.91 -15.82
CA TYR A 5 -5.63 3.82 -14.91
C TYR A 5 -6.34 5.18 -14.81
N TYR A 6 -7.54 5.17 -14.25
CA TYR A 6 -8.26 6.38 -13.89
C TYR A 6 -8.09 6.67 -12.41
N THR A 7 -7.83 7.92 -12.06
CA THR A 7 -7.85 8.36 -10.66
C THR A 7 -9.08 9.23 -10.42
N LEU A 8 -9.95 8.80 -9.52
CA LEU A 8 -11.02 9.62 -9.01
C LEU A 8 -10.53 10.36 -7.78
N ILE A 9 -10.78 11.66 -7.73
CA ILE A 9 -10.36 12.53 -6.61
C ILE A 9 -11.59 13.26 -6.10
N THR A 10 -11.74 13.38 -4.79
CA THR A 10 -12.72 14.28 -4.19
C THR A 10 -12.33 15.73 -4.49
N VAL A 11 -13.33 16.58 -4.61
CA VAL A 11 -13.13 18.02 -4.85
C VAL A 11 -13.95 18.78 -3.82
N ASN A 12 -13.37 19.79 -3.21
CA ASN A 12 -13.94 20.61 -2.16
C ASN A 12 -14.05 19.96 -0.75
N MET A 13 -13.54 18.75 -0.53
CA MET A 13 -13.42 18.23 0.83
C MET A 13 -12.45 19.10 1.62
N SER A 14 -11.37 19.52 1.02
CA SER A 14 -10.33 20.39 1.59
C SER A 14 -10.81 21.80 1.95
N ASN A 15 -11.95 22.25 1.44
CA ASN A 15 -12.54 23.54 1.81
C ASN A 15 -13.27 23.50 3.17
N HIS A 16 -13.43 22.30 3.75
CA HIS A 16 -14.03 22.14 5.07
C HIS A 16 -12.93 21.95 6.10
N GLU A 17 -12.93 22.83 7.10
CA GLU A 17 -12.05 22.70 8.25
C GLU A 17 -12.41 21.45 9.04
N VAL A 18 -11.49 20.50 9.11
CA VAL A 18 -11.58 19.32 9.96
C VAL A 18 -10.48 19.38 11.02
N LEU A 19 -10.80 18.90 12.22
CA LEU A 19 -9.89 18.99 13.37
C LEU A 19 -8.98 17.75 13.42
N GLU A 20 -7.71 17.94 13.67
CA GLU A 20 -6.84 16.84 14.07
C GLU A 20 -7.34 16.23 15.39
N SER A 21 -7.60 14.92 15.40
CA SER A 21 -8.28 14.24 16.49
C SER A 21 -7.51 14.26 17.83
N ASP A 22 -6.22 14.54 17.80
CA ASP A 22 -5.33 14.53 18.95
C ASP A 22 -4.65 15.88 19.21
N ASP A 23 -5.01 16.93 18.45
CA ASP A 23 -4.40 18.24 18.59
C ASP A 23 -5.17 19.12 19.58
N ILE A 24 -4.55 19.32 20.75
CA ILE A 24 -5.04 20.21 21.81
C ILE A 24 -5.06 21.67 21.34
N ASP A 25 -4.25 22.03 20.35
CA ASP A 25 -4.10 23.38 19.83
C ASP A 25 -5.16 23.74 18.76
N GLY A 26 -6.01 22.75 18.36
CA GLY A 26 -7.11 22.98 17.43
C GLY A 26 -6.67 23.23 15.98
N ASN A 27 -5.53 22.67 15.58
CA ASN A 27 -5.08 22.73 14.20
C ASN A 27 -6.10 22.07 13.26
N THR A 28 -6.32 22.71 12.12
CA THR A 28 -7.19 22.21 11.07
C THR A 28 -6.36 21.60 9.96
N CYS A 29 -6.84 20.49 9.43
CA CYS A 29 -6.24 19.86 8.27
C CYS A 29 -7.15 20.02 7.04
N HIS A 30 -6.52 20.11 5.87
CA HIS A 30 -7.18 20.16 4.58
C HIS A 30 -6.81 18.91 3.79
N GLN A 31 -7.82 18.11 3.44
CA GLN A 31 -7.58 16.77 2.90
C GLN A 31 -8.48 16.49 1.71
N GLU A 32 -7.98 15.70 0.77
CA GLU A 32 -8.74 15.13 -0.33
C GLU A 32 -8.47 13.63 -0.41
N LEU A 33 -9.46 12.89 -0.87
CA LEU A 33 -9.38 11.45 -1.07
C LEU A 33 -9.22 11.12 -2.54
N LEU A 34 -8.50 10.07 -2.83
CA LEU A 34 -8.44 9.52 -4.18
C LEU A 34 -8.56 7.99 -4.18
N ILE A 35 -8.99 7.47 -5.32
CA ILE A 35 -9.09 6.03 -5.57
C ILE A 35 -8.73 5.76 -7.02
N ASN A 36 -7.95 4.72 -7.27
CA ASN A 36 -7.50 4.37 -8.61
C ASN A 36 -8.31 3.21 -9.18
N LEU A 37 -8.79 3.39 -10.38
CA LEU A 37 -9.60 2.42 -11.11
C LEU A 37 -8.81 1.87 -12.29
N PRO A 38 -8.92 0.59 -12.62
CA PRO A 38 -8.28 0.02 -13.78
C PRO A 38 -8.83 0.65 -15.09
N PRO A 39 -8.10 0.56 -16.20
CA PRO A 39 -8.43 1.28 -17.44
C PRO A 39 -9.72 0.80 -18.12
N ASP A 40 -10.18 -0.40 -17.79
CA ASP A 40 -11.43 -1.00 -18.26
C ASP A 40 -12.64 -0.70 -17.37
N TRP A 41 -12.45 0.10 -16.29
CA TRP A 41 -13.55 0.49 -15.42
C TRP A 41 -14.56 1.36 -16.17
N LYS A 42 -15.83 1.01 -16.06
CA LYS A 42 -16.90 1.73 -16.75
C LYS A 42 -17.29 3.00 -15.99
N LEU A 43 -17.14 4.15 -16.64
CA LEU A 43 -17.42 5.48 -16.10
C LEU A 43 -18.53 6.22 -16.86
N GLY A 44 -19.27 5.55 -17.74
CA GLY A 44 -20.40 6.16 -18.45
C GLY A 44 -21.58 6.46 -17.50
N LEU A 45 -22.36 7.48 -17.83
CA LEU A 45 -23.52 7.86 -17.00
C LEU A 45 -24.54 6.72 -16.84
N SER A 46 -24.69 5.84 -17.84
CA SER A 46 -25.52 4.64 -17.76
C SER A 46 -24.96 3.61 -16.77
N ASP A 47 -23.63 3.51 -16.67
CA ASP A 47 -22.98 2.51 -15.85
C ASP A 47 -23.08 2.86 -14.36
N TRP A 48 -23.29 4.12 -14.03
CA TRP A 48 -23.46 4.59 -12.64
C TRP A 48 -24.75 4.13 -11.98
N THR A 49 -25.69 3.58 -12.73
CA THR A 49 -26.88 2.94 -12.19
C THR A 49 -26.62 1.51 -11.72
N GLU A 50 -25.51 0.91 -12.16
CA GLU A 50 -25.08 -0.41 -11.75
C GLU A 50 -24.16 -0.34 -10.53
N GLU A 51 -24.51 -1.04 -9.46
CA GLU A 51 -23.74 -1.07 -8.20
C GLU A 51 -22.29 -1.49 -8.43
N LYS A 52 -22.09 -2.45 -9.28
CA LYS A 52 -20.79 -2.96 -9.70
C LYS A 52 -19.78 -1.88 -10.10
N TRP A 53 -20.25 -0.81 -10.78
CA TRP A 53 -19.37 0.24 -11.30
C TRP A 53 -19.38 1.51 -10.46
N CYS A 54 -20.46 1.75 -9.71
CA CYS A 54 -20.59 3.01 -8.96
C CYS A 54 -20.09 2.95 -7.51
N TRP A 55 -19.82 1.76 -6.96
CA TRP A 55 -19.43 1.63 -5.55
C TRP A 55 -18.15 2.40 -5.17
N PRO A 56 -17.09 2.53 -6.00
CA PRO A 56 -15.91 3.31 -5.61
C PRO A 56 -16.24 4.80 -5.45
N ILE A 57 -17.09 5.33 -6.33
CA ILE A 57 -17.55 6.72 -6.26
C ILE A 57 -18.36 6.92 -4.98
N ARG A 58 -19.27 6.00 -4.65
CA ARG A 58 -20.05 6.05 -3.41
C ARG A 58 -19.15 5.93 -2.19
N LEU A 59 -18.14 5.09 -2.24
CA LEU A 59 -17.17 4.88 -1.17
C LEU A 59 -16.45 6.18 -0.84
N ILE A 60 -15.72 6.78 -1.78
CA ILE A 60 -14.97 8.02 -1.50
C ILE A 60 -15.89 9.19 -1.15
N THR A 61 -17.07 9.29 -1.76
CA THR A 61 -18.05 10.34 -1.45
C THR A 61 -18.62 10.18 -0.04
N SER A 62 -18.89 8.94 0.39
CA SER A 62 -19.39 8.66 1.73
C SER A 62 -18.34 8.96 2.80
N LEU A 63 -17.08 8.57 2.54
CA LEU A 63 -15.95 8.89 3.41
C LEU A 63 -15.78 10.40 3.57
N ALA A 64 -15.71 11.13 2.46
CA ALA A 64 -15.59 12.58 2.49
C ALA A 64 -16.71 13.23 3.29
N ARG A 65 -17.97 12.79 3.09
CA ARG A 65 -19.13 13.29 3.85
C ARG A 65 -19.04 12.97 5.34
N GLN A 66 -18.51 11.78 5.70
CA GLN A 66 -18.30 11.43 7.11
C GLN A 66 -17.25 12.33 7.77
N CYS A 67 -16.10 12.53 7.12
CA CYS A 67 -15.04 13.40 7.60
C CYS A 67 -15.55 14.83 7.81
N ILE A 68 -16.27 15.39 6.84
CA ILE A 68 -16.85 16.73 6.92
C ILE A 68 -17.88 16.80 8.04
N ARG A 69 -18.80 15.83 8.13
CA ARG A 69 -19.89 15.82 9.14
C ARG A 69 -19.34 15.73 10.55
N HIS A 70 -18.35 14.89 10.77
CA HIS A 70 -17.79 14.65 12.09
C HIS A 70 -16.59 15.56 12.39
N ARG A 71 -16.19 16.39 11.43
CA ARG A 71 -15.00 17.26 11.51
C ARG A 71 -13.74 16.48 11.93
N THR A 72 -13.55 15.31 11.36
CA THR A 72 -12.46 14.41 11.73
C THR A 72 -11.44 14.34 10.62
N CYS A 73 -10.19 14.65 10.92
CA CYS A 73 -9.06 14.38 10.03
C CYS A 73 -8.85 12.87 9.87
N ILE A 74 -8.40 12.52 8.71
CA ILE A 74 -7.91 11.17 8.38
C ILE A 74 -6.40 11.18 8.35
N SER A 75 -5.80 10.04 8.65
CA SER A 75 -4.35 9.89 8.68
C SER A 75 -3.91 8.63 7.92
N TRP A 76 -2.66 8.61 7.56
CA TRP A 76 -2.01 7.44 6.97
C TRP A 76 -2.17 6.21 7.88
N GLY A 77 -2.39 5.06 7.28
CA GLY A 77 -2.56 3.80 8.00
C GLY A 77 -3.92 3.63 8.68
N LYS A 78 -4.77 4.66 8.68
CA LYS A 78 -6.10 4.54 9.31
C LYS A 78 -6.97 3.57 8.53
N THR A 79 -7.50 2.58 9.25
CA THR A 79 -8.43 1.60 8.71
C THR A 79 -9.86 1.92 9.15
N MET A 80 -10.82 1.58 8.30
CA MET A 80 -12.24 1.71 8.61
C MET A 80 -13.03 0.57 7.98
N GLU A 81 -14.03 0.06 8.72
CA GLU A 81 -15.02 -0.87 8.20
C GLU A 81 -16.29 -0.09 7.88
N LEU A 82 -16.69 -0.06 6.62
CA LEU A 82 -17.79 0.78 6.15
C LEU A 82 -19.07 0.01 5.85
N GLY A 83 -18.98 -1.30 5.79
CA GLY A 83 -20.09 -2.15 5.38
C GLY A 83 -20.71 -3.01 6.49
N GLY A 84 -20.15 -3.03 7.69
CA GLY A 84 -20.53 -4.02 8.69
C GLY A 84 -20.31 -5.44 8.17
N GLU A 85 -21.37 -6.24 8.06
CA GLU A 85 -21.30 -7.56 7.42
C GLU A 85 -21.41 -7.50 5.88
N ASN A 86 -21.74 -6.33 5.32
CA ASN A 86 -21.92 -6.14 3.89
C ASN A 86 -20.60 -5.84 3.17
N THR A 87 -20.60 -6.10 1.88
CA THR A 87 -19.52 -5.75 0.96
C THR A 87 -19.83 -4.45 0.21
N PHE A 88 -18.85 -3.84 -0.44
CA PHE A 88 -19.06 -2.62 -1.23
C PHE A 88 -19.99 -2.82 -2.43
N SER A 89 -20.07 -4.05 -2.94
CA SER A 89 -20.93 -4.47 -4.05
C SER A 89 -21.14 -5.98 -3.96
N GLU A 90 -22.22 -6.51 -4.58
CA GLU A 90 -22.47 -7.95 -4.66
C GLU A 90 -21.37 -8.71 -5.42
N ASP A 91 -20.63 -8.02 -6.30
CA ASP A 91 -19.57 -8.60 -7.12
C ASP A 91 -18.20 -8.65 -6.42
N THR A 92 -18.09 -8.20 -5.17
CA THR A 92 -16.82 -8.19 -4.43
C THR A 92 -17.01 -8.61 -2.98
N LYS A 93 -15.94 -9.11 -2.38
CA LYS A 93 -15.86 -9.37 -0.93
C LYS A 93 -15.15 -8.26 -0.15
N LEU A 94 -14.72 -7.20 -0.84
CA LEU A 94 -14.12 -6.03 -0.20
C LEU A 94 -15.16 -5.32 0.66
N CYS A 95 -14.82 -5.01 1.92
CA CYS A 95 -15.77 -4.48 2.90
C CYS A 95 -15.15 -3.46 3.87
N ALA A 96 -13.85 -3.27 3.80
CA ALA A 96 -13.11 -2.34 4.63
C ALA A 96 -12.13 -1.52 3.78
N ILE A 97 -11.49 -0.54 4.39
CA ILE A 97 -10.48 0.28 3.74
C ILE A 97 -9.27 0.51 4.63
N VAL A 98 -8.16 0.84 3.99
CA VAL A 98 -7.02 1.52 4.61
C VAL A 98 -6.69 2.78 3.80
N LEU A 99 -6.19 3.80 4.48
CA LEU A 99 -5.79 5.07 3.88
C LEU A 99 -4.27 5.15 3.79
N LEU A 100 -3.77 5.33 2.57
CA LEU A 100 -2.34 5.39 2.29
C LEU A 100 -1.97 6.68 1.57
N SER A 101 -0.68 7.01 1.61
CA SER A 101 -0.15 8.05 0.73
C SER A 101 -0.24 7.60 -0.73
N PRO A 102 -0.60 8.48 -1.67
CA PRO A 102 -0.69 8.12 -3.07
C PRO A 102 0.70 7.82 -3.65
N SER A 103 1.07 6.56 -3.77
CA SER A 103 2.38 6.12 -4.28
C SER A 103 2.61 6.45 -5.75
N ILE A 104 1.54 6.65 -6.49
CA ILE A 104 1.51 6.79 -7.95
C ILE A 104 2.19 8.07 -8.43
N PHE A 105 2.18 9.11 -7.62
CA PHE A 105 2.74 10.40 -7.97
C PHE A 105 4.18 10.61 -7.43
N GLY A 106 4.75 9.62 -6.74
CA GLY A 106 6.06 9.71 -6.05
C GLY A 106 5.99 10.55 -4.77
N ASP A 107 7.11 10.71 -4.09
CA ASP A 107 7.21 11.33 -2.75
C ASP A 107 6.69 12.78 -2.64
N LYS A 108 6.49 13.46 -3.76
CA LYS A 108 6.05 14.87 -3.79
C LYS A 108 4.54 15.05 -3.88
N SER A 109 3.78 13.98 -4.01
CA SER A 109 2.35 14.04 -4.39
C SER A 109 1.38 13.86 -3.25
N SER A 110 1.85 13.60 -2.04
CA SER A 110 0.98 13.50 -0.87
C SER A 110 0.42 14.87 -0.43
N THR A 111 1.05 15.97 -0.87
CA THR A 111 0.63 17.33 -0.50
C THR A 111 0.62 18.29 -1.69
N CYS A 112 -0.38 19.16 -1.73
CA CYS A 112 -0.47 20.28 -2.67
C CYS A 112 -0.58 21.59 -1.90
N LYS A 113 0.27 22.58 -2.24
CA LYS A 113 0.18 23.93 -1.66
C LYS A 113 -0.81 24.75 -2.46
N THR A 114 -1.82 25.29 -1.78
CA THR A 114 -2.80 26.23 -2.32
C THR A 114 -2.72 27.58 -1.64
N GLN A 115 -3.23 28.62 -2.27
CA GLN A 115 -3.25 29.97 -1.68
C GLN A 115 -4.31 30.10 -0.59
N GLU A 116 -5.40 29.33 -0.68
CA GLU A 116 -6.55 29.45 0.21
C GLU A 116 -6.46 28.50 1.42
N ALA A 117 -6.09 27.24 1.19
CA ALA A 117 -6.04 26.21 2.23
C ALA A 117 -4.63 25.94 2.78
N GLY A 118 -3.61 26.65 2.30
CA GLY A 118 -2.24 26.35 2.68
C GLY A 118 -1.73 25.04 2.09
N SER A 119 -1.73 23.95 2.85
CA SER A 119 -1.34 22.62 2.40
C SER A 119 -2.54 21.69 2.40
N VAL A 120 -2.83 21.04 1.26
CA VAL A 120 -3.84 20.00 1.12
C VAL A 120 -3.14 18.65 1.03
N GLU A 121 -3.52 17.72 1.89
CA GLU A 121 -3.01 16.36 1.90
C GLU A 121 -3.92 15.42 1.13
N PHE A 122 -3.33 14.48 0.40
CA PHE A 122 -4.05 13.49 -0.39
C PHE A 122 -3.87 12.10 0.20
N TYR A 123 -4.97 11.38 0.36
CA TYR A 123 -4.96 9.99 0.81
C TYR A 123 -5.60 9.08 -0.23
N GLN A 124 -4.91 8.00 -0.56
CA GLN A 124 -5.44 6.96 -1.41
C GLN A 124 -6.29 5.99 -0.58
N VAL A 125 -7.52 5.77 -1.02
CA VAL A 125 -8.43 4.81 -0.40
C VAL A 125 -8.17 3.44 -1.01
N ILE A 126 -7.72 2.49 -0.21
CA ILE A 126 -7.45 1.12 -0.60
C ILE A 126 -8.51 0.20 0.00
N PRO A 127 -9.35 -0.43 -0.81
CA PRO A 127 -10.33 -1.39 -0.33
C PRO A 127 -9.66 -2.70 0.13
N LEU A 128 -10.14 -3.23 1.25
CA LEU A 128 -9.63 -4.42 1.93
C LEU A 128 -10.71 -5.48 2.09
N TYR A 129 -10.25 -6.73 2.15
CA TYR A 129 -11.03 -7.84 2.71
C TYR A 129 -11.09 -7.73 4.24
N ARG A 130 -12.04 -8.41 4.85
CA ARG A 130 -12.19 -8.43 6.32
C ARG A 130 -10.98 -9.03 7.01
N GLU A 131 -10.45 -10.10 6.48
CA GLU A 131 -9.27 -10.77 7.03
C GLU A 131 -8.01 -9.91 6.93
N GLU A 132 -7.90 -9.09 5.87
CA GLU A 132 -6.82 -8.12 5.73
C GLU A 132 -6.94 -6.98 6.75
N LEU A 133 -8.15 -6.46 6.95
CA LEU A 133 -8.40 -5.50 8.02
C LEU A 133 -8.03 -6.08 9.39
N GLN A 134 -8.47 -7.32 9.68
CA GLN A 134 -8.16 -8.00 10.94
C GLN A 134 -6.65 -8.21 11.11
N PHE A 135 -5.95 -8.60 10.04
CA PHE A 135 -4.51 -8.75 10.07
C PHE A 135 -3.79 -7.45 10.42
N ILE A 136 -4.19 -6.32 9.78
CA ILE A 136 -3.62 -4.99 10.09
C ILE A 136 -3.90 -4.58 11.54
N GLN A 137 -5.07 -4.92 12.08
CA GLN A 137 -5.43 -4.59 13.47
C GLN A 137 -4.69 -5.46 14.51
N ASP A 138 -4.44 -6.73 14.19
CA ASP A 138 -3.80 -7.70 15.09
C ASP A 138 -2.26 -7.60 15.07
N LYS A 139 -1.72 -7.22 13.93
CA LYS A 139 -0.28 -7.12 13.67
C LYS A 139 0.15 -5.67 13.59
N ASP A 140 0.28 -5.19 12.40
CA ASP A 140 0.35 -3.80 12.00
C ASP A 140 0.29 -3.68 10.47
N ILE A 141 0.34 -2.46 9.98
CA ILE A 141 0.28 -2.18 8.55
C ILE A 141 1.59 -2.52 7.84
N ASP A 142 2.71 -2.45 8.51
CA ASP A 142 4.03 -2.75 7.94
C ASP A 142 4.17 -4.25 7.68
N GLU A 143 3.73 -5.11 8.63
CA GLU A 143 3.65 -6.56 8.41
C GLU A 143 2.69 -6.91 7.27
N PHE A 144 1.59 -6.16 7.11
CA PHE A 144 0.68 -6.35 5.98
C PHE A 144 1.36 -6.05 4.63
N PHE A 145 2.18 -5.00 4.55
CA PHE A 145 2.93 -4.69 3.34
C PHE A 145 4.01 -5.72 3.01
N GLU A 146 4.55 -6.43 3.99
CA GLU A 146 5.50 -7.51 3.75
C GLU A 146 4.91 -8.68 2.96
N ILE A 147 3.61 -8.94 3.16
CA ILE A 147 2.89 -10.03 2.48
C ILE A 147 2.09 -9.56 1.26
N CYS A 148 1.95 -8.26 1.05
CA CYS A 148 1.15 -7.69 -0.02
C CYS A 148 2.01 -7.43 -1.27
N PRO A 149 1.66 -7.98 -2.44
CA PRO A 149 2.35 -7.64 -3.68
C PRO A 149 2.30 -6.15 -3.98
N ASP A 150 3.40 -5.57 -4.47
CA ASP A 150 3.56 -4.13 -4.72
C ASP A 150 2.46 -3.53 -5.61
N ASP A 151 1.96 -4.30 -6.56
CA ASP A 151 0.94 -3.87 -7.52
C ASP A 151 -0.51 -4.18 -7.10
N ALA A 152 -0.69 -5.01 -6.07
CA ALA A 152 -2.03 -5.46 -5.64
C ALA A 152 -2.93 -4.34 -5.15
N LEU A 153 -2.35 -3.24 -4.68
CA LEU A 153 -3.05 -2.09 -4.10
C LEU A 153 -2.99 -0.83 -4.98
N GLU A 154 -2.31 -0.89 -6.13
CA GLU A 154 -2.15 0.26 -7.02
C GLU A 154 -3.50 0.72 -7.60
N THR A 155 -4.32 -0.22 -8.03
CA THR A 155 -5.67 0.02 -8.55
C THR A 155 -6.68 -0.92 -7.92
N ILE A 156 -7.96 -0.53 -7.93
CA ILE A 156 -9.03 -1.43 -7.49
C ILE A 156 -9.10 -2.65 -8.40
N ASN A 157 -9.06 -3.82 -7.78
CA ASN A 157 -9.49 -5.07 -8.40
C ASN A 157 -10.51 -5.74 -7.48
N PRO A 158 -11.83 -5.68 -7.81
CA PRO A 158 -12.89 -6.25 -6.96
C PRO A 158 -12.77 -7.77 -6.73
N LEU A 159 -12.04 -8.45 -7.62
CA LEU A 159 -11.84 -9.90 -7.61
C LEU A 159 -10.40 -10.30 -7.29
N ARG A 160 -9.57 -9.35 -6.80
CA ARG A 160 -8.22 -9.71 -6.38
C ARG A 160 -8.24 -10.81 -5.32
N LEU A 161 -7.18 -11.54 -5.22
CA LEU A 161 -7.03 -12.50 -4.14
C LEU A 161 -6.86 -11.77 -2.79
N ASN A 162 -7.31 -12.41 -1.73
CA ASN A 162 -7.09 -11.94 -0.37
C ASN A 162 -5.65 -12.28 0.05
N VAL A 163 -4.84 -11.28 0.33
CA VAL A 163 -3.40 -11.46 0.60
C VAL A 163 -3.12 -12.26 1.86
N VAL A 164 -4.09 -12.34 2.77
CA VAL A 164 -3.95 -13.10 4.02
C VAL A 164 -4.38 -14.56 3.85
N THR A 165 -5.56 -14.79 3.25
CA THR A 165 -6.13 -16.14 3.17
C THR A 165 -5.76 -16.90 1.91
N ASP A 166 -5.44 -16.22 0.83
CA ASP A 166 -5.07 -16.80 -0.45
C ASP A 166 -3.55 -16.68 -0.73
N ALA A 167 -2.73 -16.45 0.29
CA ALA A 167 -1.29 -16.27 0.17
C ALA A 167 -0.62 -17.38 -0.66
N GLU A 168 -1.04 -18.64 -0.50
CA GLU A 168 -0.56 -19.76 -1.31
C GLU A 168 -0.99 -19.68 -2.79
N LYS A 169 -2.15 -19.04 -3.09
CA LYS A 169 -2.70 -18.91 -4.45
C LYS A 169 -2.21 -17.63 -5.15
N ILE A 170 -1.88 -16.60 -4.39
CA ILE A 170 -1.24 -15.39 -4.92
C ILE A 170 0.08 -15.79 -5.55
N GLY A 171 0.41 -17.14 -5.38
CA GLY A 171 1.70 -17.57 -5.82
C GLY A 171 2.65 -16.44 -5.42
N TYR A 172 2.92 -16.36 -4.15
CA TYR A 172 4.30 -16.32 -3.89
C TYR A 172 4.82 -17.64 -4.48
N ASP A 173 4.76 -17.76 -5.81
CA ASP A 173 5.92 -18.16 -6.53
C ASP A 173 6.94 -17.07 -6.22
N ILE A 174 7.28 -16.96 -4.95
CA ILE A 174 8.64 -16.75 -4.59
C ILE A 174 9.25 -18.07 -5.10
N SER A 175 9.31 -18.20 -6.41
CA SER A 175 10.45 -18.82 -7.04
C SER A 175 11.56 -17.92 -6.54
N TYR A 176 12.01 -18.21 -5.32
CA TYR A 176 13.18 -17.61 -4.75
C TYR A 176 14.20 -17.76 -5.85
N ILE A 177 14.65 -16.64 -6.41
CA ILE A 177 15.78 -16.68 -7.33
C ILE A 177 16.85 -17.52 -6.67
N ASP A 178 16.84 -17.51 -5.34
CA ASP A 178 17.71 -18.30 -4.49
C ASP A 178 17.01 -18.59 -3.13
N ASP A 179 17.29 -19.74 -2.51
CA ASP A 179 16.71 -20.17 -1.24
C ASP A 179 17.84 -20.60 -0.31
N ALA A 180 18.05 -19.82 0.76
CA ALA A 180 19.05 -20.11 1.78
C ALA A 180 18.93 -21.53 2.34
N LYS A 181 17.71 -22.04 2.53
CA LYS A 181 17.46 -23.38 3.04
C LYS A 181 17.99 -24.46 2.09
N LYS A 182 17.81 -24.30 0.79
CA LYS A 182 18.38 -25.23 -0.22
C LYS A 182 19.90 -25.23 -0.22
N HIS A 183 20.52 -24.06 0.03
CA HIS A 183 21.97 -23.96 0.16
C HIS A 183 22.46 -24.60 1.45
N GLU A 184 21.74 -24.41 2.56
CA GLU A 184 22.04 -25.07 3.83
C GLU A 184 21.99 -26.60 3.70
N GLU A 185 20.89 -27.15 3.15
CA GLU A 185 20.74 -28.58 2.88
C GLU A 185 21.87 -29.12 2.01
N LYS A 186 22.30 -28.36 0.99
CA LYS A 186 23.38 -28.75 0.09
C LYS A 186 24.77 -28.69 0.74
N ILE A 187 25.00 -27.71 1.62
CA ILE A 187 26.22 -27.60 2.42
C ILE A 187 26.33 -28.82 3.35
N GLU A 188 25.25 -29.21 4.01
CA GLU A 188 25.18 -30.38 4.88
C GLU A 188 25.40 -31.70 4.07
N GLU A 189 24.68 -31.86 2.95
CA GLU A 189 24.76 -33.04 2.09
C GLU A 189 26.19 -33.27 1.57
N LEU A 190 26.88 -32.20 1.18
CA LEU A 190 28.23 -32.24 0.66
C LEU A 190 29.33 -32.19 1.73
N HIS A 191 28.94 -32.10 3.02
CA HIS A 191 29.85 -31.97 4.17
C HIS A 191 30.89 -30.84 3.99
N LEU A 192 30.41 -29.68 3.48
CA LEU A 192 31.28 -28.51 3.27
C LEU A 192 31.50 -27.77 4.57
N SER A 193 32.74 -27.29 4.76
CA SER A 193 33.03 -26.38 5.86
C SER A 193 32.65 -24.96 5.45
N ALA A 194 31.56 -24.44 5.99
CA ALA A 194 31.06 -23.12 5.72
C ALA A 194 30.69 -22.41 7.03
N ASP A 195 30.64 -21.08 7.01
CA ASP A 195 30.15 -20.32 8.15
C ASP A 195 28.59 -20.35 8.19
N GLU A 196 28.01 -19.97 9.32
CA GLU A 196 26.54 -20.00 9.54
C GLU A 196 25.79 -19.09 8.54
N LEU A 197 26.43 -18.08 7.99
CA LEU A 197 25.85 -17.12 7.04
C LEU A 197 26.12 -17.52 5.57
N ALA A 198 26.88 -18.58 5.31
CA ALA A 198 27.20 -19.02 3.96
C ALA A 198 25.97 -19.30 3.07
N PRO A 199 24.83 -19.84 3.57
CA PRO A 199 23.62 -20.03 2.80
C PRO A 199 23.05 -18.74 2.21
N TYR A 200 23.34 -17.58 2.80
CA TYR A 200 22.83 -16.27 2.39
C TYR A 200 23.74 -15.53 1.40
N ASN A 201 24.90 -16.07 1.06
CA ASN A 201 25.89 -15.40 0.21
C ASN A 201 25.31 -14.93 -1.13
N HIS A 202 24.57 -15.78 -1.83
CA HIS A 202 24.00 -15.45 -3.14
C HIS A 202 22.97 -14.33 -3.03
N MET A 203 22.13 -14.39 -2.01
CA MET A 203 21.10 -13.38 -1.75
C MET A 203 21.72 -12.02 -1.42
N ALA A 204 22.77 -12.01 -0.58
CA ALA A 204 23.51 -10.79 -0.23
C ALA A 204 24.19 -10.15 -1.45
N ILE A 205 24.82 -10.98 -2.32
CA ILE A 205 25.44 -10.51 -3.56
C ILE A 205 24.39 -9.91 -4.49
N TYR A 206 23.26 -10.60 -4.67
CA TYR A 206 22.19 -10.13 -5.54
C TYR A 206 21.55 -8.85 -5.00
N LEU A 207 21.29 -8.77 -3.68
CA LEU A 207 20.76 -7.59 -3.05
C LEU A 207 21.70 -6.38 -3.22
N ARG A 208 23.01 -6.56 -3.00
CA ARG A 208 24.02 -5.52 -3.24
C ARG A 208 23.98 -5.05 -4.69
N TRP A 209 23.97 -5.98 -5.64
CA TRP A 209 23.87 -5.64 -7.06
C TRP A 209 22.61 -4.84 -7.37
N CYS A 210 21.45 -5.22 -6.83
CA CYS A 210 20.21 -4.47 -6.99
C CYS A 210 20.31 -3.04 -6.41
N ILE A 211 20.91 -2.88 -5.23
CA ILE A 211 21.11 -1.56 -4.60
C ILE A 211 22.02 -0.67 -5.47
N GLU A 212 23.16 -1.20 -5.94
CA GLU A 212 24.12 -0.46 -6.77
C GLU A 212 23.51 -0.03 -8.12
N HIS A 213 22.60 -0.83 -8.67
CA HIS A 213 21.92 -0.54 -9.95
C HIS A 213 20.59 0.19 -9.80
N ASN A 214 20.21 0.63 -8.59
CA ASN A 214 18.96 1.33 -8.28
C ASN A 214 17.70 0.54 -8.68
N LEU A 215 17.72 -0.77 -8.50
CA LEU A 215 16.63 -1.69 -8.84
C LEU A 215 15.71 -2.00 -7.64
N MET A 216 15.83 -1.24 -6.54
CA MET A 216 15.02 -1.43 -5.36
C MET A 216 13.61 -0.87 -5.55
N SER A 217 12.61 -1.59 -5.01
CA SER A 217 11.23 -1.12 -4.99
C SER A 217 11.07 0.10 -4.07
N GLN A 218 10.08 0.93 -4.32
CA GLN A 218 9.79 2.10 -3.46
C GLN A 218 9.51 1.71 -2.00
N PRO A 219 8.73 0.65 -1.71
CA PRO A 219 8.53 0.18 -0.34
C PRO A 219 9.83 -0.25 0.34
N PHE A 220 10.73 -0.89 -0.37
CA PHE A 220 12.04 -1.25 0.17
C PHE A 220 12.88 0.00 0.50
N LEU A 221 12.91 0.99 -0.40
CA LEU A 221 13.62 2.24 -0.19
C LEU A 221 13.05 3.02 0.99
N PHE A 222 11.74 3.01 1.16
CA PHE A 222 11.08 3.66 2.28
C PHE A 222 11.47 3.03 3.64
N ARG A 223 11.53 1.70 3.71
CA ARG A 223 11.88 0.98 4.95
C ARG A 223 13.37 0.93 5.24
N HIS A 224 14.19 0.79 4.19
CA HIS A 224 15.61 0.48 4.30
C HIS A 224 16.51 1.53 3.61
N GLY A 225 16.02 2.77 3.42
CA GLY A 225 16.75 3.83 2.74
C GLY A 225 18.12 4.08 3.34
N ASP A 226 18.21 4.14 4.66
CA ASP A 226 19.48 4.33 5.37
C ASP A 226 20.48 3.19 5.08
N LEU A 227 20.01 1.94 5.00
CA LEU A 227 20.83 0.80 4.63
C LEU A 227 21.30 0.93 3.17
N VAL A 228 20.38 1.29 2.26
CA VAL A 228 20.68 1.48 0.84
C VAL A 228 21.74 2.54 0.63
N ASP A 229 21.62 3.69 1.31
CA ASP A 229 22.58 4.78 1.22
C ASP A 229 23.96 4.38 1.79
N ARG A 230 23.97 3.63 2.88
CA ARG A 230 25.22 3.10 3.47
C ARG A 230 25.91 2.10 2.53
N VAL A 231 25.16 1.17 1.96
CA VAL A 231 25.70 0.16 1.03
C VAL A 231 26.31 0.80 -0.22
N LYS A 232 25.75 1.90 -0.71
CA LYS A 232 26.29 2.65 -1.86
C LYS A 232 27.62 3.35 -1.58
N VAL A 233 27.92 3.61 -0.32
CA VAL A 233 29.12 4.37 0.10
C VAL A 233 30.18 3.46 0.72
N GLU A 234 29.78 2.33 1.28
CA GLU A 234 30.63 1.46 2.07
C GLU A 234 30.57 0.00 1.58
N ASP A 235 31.66 -0.45 0.95
CA ASP A 235 31.73 -1.81 0.39
C ASP A 235 31.82 -2.92 1.47
N SER A 236 32.12 -2.54 2.72
CA SER A 236 32.35 -3.47 3.83
C SER A 236 31.08 -3.96 4.51
N ILE A 237 29.89 -3.42 4.16
CA ILE A 237 28.64 -3.80 4.80
C ILE A 237 28.29 -5.25 4.44
N ASP A 238 28.13 -6.09 5.45
CA ASP A 238 27.65 -7.47 5.28
C ASP A 238 26.11 -7.46 5.17
N LEU A 239 25.59 -7.89 4.03
CA LEU A 239 24.14 -7.96 3.78
C LEU A 239 23.54 -9.33 4.10
N ARG A 240 24.30 -10.20 4.79
CA ARG A 240 23.82 -11.52 5.25
C ARG A 240 23.20 -11.45 6.64
N GLU A 241 23.45 -10.35 7.37
CA GLU A 241 22.90 -10.03 8.69
C GLU A 241 21.60 -9.19 8.55
#